data_7b48b702420962dfc195fde29e1cec3a
#
_entry.id   7b48b702420962dfc195fde29e1cec3a
#
_cell.length_a   1.000
_cell.length_b   1.000
_cell.length_c   1.000
_cell.angle_alpha   90.00
_cell.angle_beta   90.00
_cell.angle_gamma   90.00
#
_symmetry.space_group_name_H-M   'P 1'
#
loop_
_entity.id
_entity.type
_entity.pdbx_description
1 polymer ?
#
loop_
_entity_poly.entity_id
_entity_poly.type
_entity_poly.pdbx_seq_one_letter_code
_entity_poly.pdbx_strand_id
1 'polypeptide(L)'
;MIVEERTYTVKPGTVHQYYADYNPRGLKIQQRILGHLIGYFHTEIGELNQIVHLWGYDSLAERERRRAALAADPEWLAYLQQSPDIIVAMKSRILVPAPFSPIR
;
A
#
# COMPACT_ATOMS: atom_id res chain seq x y z
N MET A 1 9.72 -14.77 4.44
CA MET A 1 9.09 -13.44 4.55
C MET A 1 7.57 -13.55 4.69
N ILE A 2 6.93 -12.47 5.06
CA ILE A 2 5.47 -12.32 5.00
C ILE A 2 5.12 -11.27 3.95
N VAL A 3 3.88 -11.31 3.46
CA VAL A 3 3.37 -10.34 2.49
C VAL A 3 2.12 -9.69 3.06
N GLU A 4 2.12 -8.38 3.14
CA GLU A 4 0.91 -7.63 3.47
C GLU A 4 0.18 -7.26 2.18
N GLU A 5 -1.09 -7.66 2.07
CA GLU A 5 -1.97 -7.26 0.99
C GLU A 5 -2.94 -6.21 1.51
N ARG A 6 -2.82 -5.00 1.01
CA ARG A 6 -3.69 -3.89 1.39
C ARG A 6 -4.65 -3.59 0.26
N THR A 7 -5.94 -3.47 0.59
CA THR A 7 -6.98 -3.14 -0.38
C THR A 7 -7.67 -1.86 0.05
N TYR A 8 -7.61 -0.87 -0.82
CA TYR A 8 -8.30 0.41 -0.63
C TYR A 8 -9.50 0.46 -1.56
N THR A 9 -10.67 0.77 -1.03
CA THR A 9 -11.83 1.12 -1.85
C THR A 9 -11.85 2.63 -2.00
N VAL A 10 -11.92 3.11 -3.22
CA VAL A 10 -11.91 4.54 -3.53
C VAL A 10 -13.25 4.98 -4.13
N LYS A 11 -13.51 6.26 -4.11
CA LYS A 11 -14.72 6.82 -4.73
C LYS A 11 -14.77 6.43 -6.21
N PRO A 12 -15.98 6.16 -6.76
CA PRO A 12 -16.09 5.75 -8.16
C PRO A 12 -15.38 6.70 -9.12
N GLY A 13 -14.58 6.13 -10.02
CA GLY A 13 -13.88 6.89 -11.05
C GLY A 13 -12.63 7.61 -10.62
N THR A 14 -12.12 7.34 -9.40
CA THR A 14 -10.97 8.09 -8.84
C THR A 14 -9.65 7.32 -8.80
N VAL A 15 -9.59 6.10 -9.35
CA VAL A 15 -8.36 5.29 -9.32
C VAL A 15 -7.19 6.04 -9.95
N HIS A 16 -7.38 6.61 -11.13
CA HIS A 16 -6.28 7.31 -11.83
C HIS A 16 -5.91 8.62 -11.16
N GLN A 17 -6.86 9.29 -10.53
CA GLN A 17 -6.57 10.46 -9.70
C GLN A 17 -5.71 10.09 -8.50
N TYR A 18 -6.01 8.94 -7.87
CA TYR A 18 -5.19 8.41 -6.78
C TYR A 18 -3.76 8.15 -7.26
N TYR A 19 -3.60 7.50 -8.41
CA TYR A 19 -2.28 7.21 -8.97
C TYR A 19 -1.50 8.48 -9.30
N ALA A 20 -2.17 9.47 -9.88
CA ALA A 20 -1.54 10.74 -10.25
C ALA A 20 -1.01 11.51 -9.03
N ASP A 21 -1.66 11.37 -7.89
CA ASP A 21 -1.21 11.97 -6.64
C ASP A 21 -0.12 11.12 -5.96
N TYR A 22 -0.37 9.81 -5.86
CA TYR A 22 0.50 8.90 -5.13
C TYR A 22 1.85 8.66 -5.82
N ASN A 23 1.84 8.40 -7.12
CA ASN A 23 3.05 8.01 -7.85
C ASN A 23 4.20 9.02 -7.71
N PRO A 24 4.00 10.34 -7.93
CA PRO A 24 5.12 11.28 -7.82
C PRO A 24 5.51 11.63 -6.38
N ARG A 25 4.65 11.41 -5.39
CA ARG A 25 4.88 11.91 -4.03
C ARG A 25 4.90 10.81 -2.97
N GLY A 26 3.83 10.03 -2.86
CA GLY A 26 3.68 9.06 -1.79
C GLY A 26 4.52 7.80 -1.97
N LEU A 27 4.65 7.32 -3.21
CA LEU A 27 5.32 6.06 -3.51
C LEU A 27 6.75 6.01 -3.00
N LYS A 28 7.55 7.01 -3.29
CA LYS A 28 8.95 7.02 -2.90
C LYS A 28 9.14 7.10 -1.39
N ILE A 29 8.24 7.78 -0.68
CA ILE A 29 8.27 7.83 0.78
C ILE A 29 7.99 6.44 1.33
N GLN A 30 6.95 5.78 0.85
CA GLN A 30 6.63 4.43 1.28
C GLN A 30 7.71 3.42 0.93
N GLN A 31 8.30 3.49 -0.27
CA GLN A 31 9.40 2.59 -0.64
C GLN A 31 10.62 2.80 0.24
N ARG A 32 10.94 4.03 0.58
CA ARG A 32 12.06 4.34 1.47
C ARG A 32 11.87 3.75 2.87
N ILE A 33 10.65 3.82 3.39
CA ILE A 33 10.37 3.44 4.78
C ILE A 33 9.89 1.99 4.90
N LEU A 34 8.95 1.56 4.05
CA LEU A 34 8.43 0.20 4.09
C LEU A 34 9.35 -0.80 3.39
N GLY A 35 10.06 -0.37 2.36
CA GLY A 35 11.06 -1.17 1.67
C GLY A 35 10.52 -1.89 0.45
N HIS A 36 10.14 -3.16 0.59
CA HIS A 36 9.90 -4.05 -0.54
C HIS A 36 8.45 -3.97 -1.05
N LEU A 37 8.21 -3.14 -2.05
CA LEU A 37 6.96 -3.15 -2.81
C LEU A 37 6.98 -4.32 -3.80
N ILE A 38 6.03 -5.25 -3.67
CA ILE A 38 5.90 -6.40 -4.57
C ILE A 38 5.07 -6.02 -5.80
N GLY A 39 3.98 -5.30 -5.63
CA GLY A 39 3.15 -4.87 -6.73
C GLY A 39 2.03 -3.93 -6.30
N TYR A 40 1.48 -3.23 -7.29
CA TYR A 40 0.42 -2.25 -7.10
C TYR A 40 -0.58 -2.41 -8.23
N PHE A 41 -1.85 -2.64 -7.91
CA PHE A 41 -2.88 -3.06 -8.87
C PHE A 41 -4.19 -2.35 -8.60
N HIS A 42 -5.06 -2.34 -9.59
CA HIS A 42 -6.46 -2.00 -9.39
C HIS A 42 -7.35 -3.01 -10.10
N THR A 43 -8.61 -3.08 -9.69
CA THR A 43 -9.56 -4.02 -10.29
C THR A 43 -10.01 -3.52 -11.66
N GLU A 44 -9.77 -4.33 -12.70
CA GLU A 44 -10.29 -4.07 -14.06
C GLU A 44 -11.69 -4.68 -14.21
N ILE A 45 -11.85 -5.92 -13.78
CA ILE A 45 -13.10 -6.66 -13.82
C ILE A 45 -13.31 -7.32 -12.46
N GLY A 46 -14.48 -7.12 -11.87
CA GLY A 46 -14.80 -7.64 -10.53
C GLY A 46 -15.26 -6.51 -9.63
N GLU A 47 -14.76 -6.45 -8.41
CA GLU A 47 -15.07 -5.33 -7.51
C GLU A 47 -14.32 -4.09 -7.96
N LEU A 48 -15.04 -3.21 -8.67
CA LEU A 48 -14.47 -1.99 -9.21
C LEU A 48 -14.10 -0.99 -8.11
N ASN A 49 -13.26 -0.01 -8.46
CA ASN A 49 -12.82 1.07 -7.57
C ASN A 49 -12.03 0.55 -6.36
N GLN A 50 -11.33 -0.56 -6.56
CA GLN A 50 -10.40 -1.08 -5.56
C GLN A 50 -8.96 -1.02 -6.07
N ILE A 51 -8.06 -0.63 -5.17
CA ILE A 51 -6.63 -0.61 -5.37
C ILE A 51 -6.03 -1.64 -4.42
N VAL A 52 -5.20 -2.53 -4.94
CA VAL A 52 -4.57 -3.60 -4.16
C VAL A 52 -3.06 -3.45 -4.28
N HIS A 53 -2.36 -3.37 -3.15
CA HIS A 53 -0.91 -3.33 -3.16
C HIS A 53 -0.31 -4.30 -2.15
N LEU A 54 0.84 -4.84 -2.51
CA LEU A 54 1.50 -5.92 -1.79
C LEU A 54 2.88 -5.43 -1.34
N TRP A 55 3.15 -5.60 -0.05
CA TRP A 55 4.43 -5.23 0.56
C TRP A 55 5.03 -6.45 1.26
N GLY A 56 6.31 -6.72 1.00
CA GLY A 56 7.03 -7.81 1.64
C GLY A 56 7.82 -7.34 2.85
N TYR A 57 7.83 -8.15 3.92
CA TYR A 57 8.61 -7.90 5.14
C TYR A 57 9.26 -9.19 5.60
N ASP A 58 10.40 -9.09 6.25
CA ASP A 58 11.09 -10.27 6.79
C ASP A 58 10.26 -10.94 7.89
N SER A 59 9.55 -10.16 8.69
CA SER A 59 8.75 -10.65 9.82
C SER A 59 7.66 -9.65 10.18
N LEU A 60 6.71 -10.08 11.03
CA LEU A 60 5.71 -9.16 11.60
C LEU A 60 6.37 -8.06 12.43
N ALA A 61 7.41 -8.37 13.17
CA ALA A 61 8.13 -7.37 13.96
C ALA A 61 8.76 -6.30 13.06
N GLU A 62 9.35 -6.71 11.93
CA GLU A 62 9.90 -5.79 10.95
C GLU A 62 8.82 -4.90 10.34
N ARG A 63 7.69 -5.49 9.98
CA ARG A 63 6.54 -4.74 9.49
C ARG A 63 6.09 -3.68 10.49
N GLU A 64 5.96 -4.05 11.76
CA GLU A 64 5.51 -3.11 12.80
C GLU A 64 6.46 -1.94 12.95
N ARG A 65 7.78 -2.19 12.95
CA ARG A 65 8.79 -1.12 13.00
C ARG A 65 8.66 -0.16 11.82
N ARG A 66 8.55 -0.70 10.63
CA ARG A 66 8.47 0.10 9.41
C ARG A 66 7.17 0.88 9.32
N ARG A 67 6.05 0.26 9.68
CA ARG A 67 4.75 0.94 9.70
C ARG A 67 4.72 2.06 10.74
N ALA A 68 5.32 1.84 11.92
CA ALA A 68 5.43 2.89 12.93
C ALA A 68 6.30 4.06 12.45
N ALA A 69 7.42 3.76 11.77
CA ALA A 69 8.28 4.78 11.20
C ALA A 69 7.53 5.60 10.13
N LEU A 70 6.72 4.96 9.30
CA LEU A 70 5.91 5.65 8.29
C LEU A 70 4.89 6.59 8.96
N ALA A 71 4.19 6.10 9.97
CA ALA A 71 3.18 6.88 10.67
C ALA A 71 3.76 8.14 11.37
N ALA A 72 5.06 8.12 11.69
CA ALA A 72 5.76 9.22 12.33
C ALA A 72 6.53 10.11 11.36
N ASP A 73 6.64 9.73 10.09
CA ASP A 73 7.46 10.45 9.12
C ASP A 73 6.81 11.78 8.71
N PRO A 74 7.52 12.92 8.87
CA PRO A 74 6.94 14.22 8.54
C PRO A 74 6.55 14.38 7.07
N GLU A 75 7.32 13.81 6.15
CA GLU A 75 7.01 13.89 4.71
C GLU A 75 5.73 13.10 4.39
N TRP A 76 5.57 11.93 5.01
CA TRP A 76 4.36 11.13 4.84
C TRP A 76 3.12 11.83 5.39
N LEU A 77 3.23 12.42 6.57
CA LEU A 77 2.13 13.18 7.17
C LEU A 77 1.74 14.38 6.31
N ALA A 78 2.72 15.10 5.76
CA ALA A 78 2.46 16.23 4.86
C ALA A 78 1.77 15.75 3.58
N TYR A 79 2.23 14.63 3.01
CA TYR A 79 1.58 14.03 1.83
C TYR A 79 0.12 13.69 2.12
N LEU A 80 -0.17 13.05 3.24
CA LEU A 80 -1.55 12.68 3.61
C LEU A 80 -2.45 13.92 3.76
N GLN A 81 -1.93 14.99 4.37
CA GLN A 81 -2.70 16.22 4.54
C GLN A 81 -3.02 16.91 3.22
N GLN A 82 -2.16 16.77 2.22
CA GLN A 82 -2.31 17.42 0.92
C GLN A 82 -3.05 16.55 -0.10
N SER A 83 -3.25 15.28 0.22
CA SER A 83 -3.91 14.35 -0.69
C SER A 83 -5.42 14.54 -0.68
N PRO A 84 -6.09 14.40 -1.85
CA PRO A 84 -7.54 14.48 -1.91
C PRO A 84 -8.20 13.35 -1.14
N ASP A 85 -9.39 13.59 -0.62
CA ASP A 85 -10.19 12.62 0.13
C ASP A 85 -10.85 11.65 -0.87
N ILE A 86 -10.15 10.60 -1.22
CA ILE A 86 -10.57 9.61 -2.22
C ILE A 86 -10.90 8.26 -1.57
N ILE A 87 -10.15 7.85 -0.55
CA ILE A 87 -10.28 6.51 0.04
C ILE A 87 -11.53 6.44 0.93
N VAL A 88 -12.38 5.46 0.65
CA VAL A 88 -13.64 5.24 1.36
C VAL A 88 -13.48 4.18 2.44
N ALA A 89 -12.69 3.14 2.16
CA ALA A 89 -12.47 2.02 3.07
C ALA A 89 -11.09 1.42 2.83
N MET A 90 -10.54 0.83 3.87
CA MET A 90 -9.25 0.13 3.84
C MET A 90 -9.37 -1.21 4.54
N LYS A 91 -8.71 -2.21 4.01
CA LYS A 91 -8.52 -3.48 4.69
C LYS A 91 -7.12 -4.01 4.39
N SER A 92 -6.63 -4.86 5.27
CA SER A 92 -5.32 -5.46 5.13
C SER A 92 -5.36 -6.90 5.62
N ARG A 93 -4.54 -7.76 5.02
CA ARG A 93 -4.30 -9.10 5.51
C ARG A 93 -2.85 -9.47 5.33
N ILE A 94 -2.38 -10.36 6.20
CA ILE A 94 -1.02 -10.90 6.15
C ILE A 94 -1.08 -12.28 5.50
N LEU A 95 -0.26 -12.45 4.47
CA LEU A 95 -0.15 -13.69 3.71
C LEU A 95 1.19 -14.33 4.03
N VAL A 96 1.19 -15.66 4.20
CA VAL A 96 2.42 -16.43 4.36
C VAL A 96 2.65 -17.19 3.06
N PRO A 97 3.77 -16.97 2.37
CA PRO A 97 4.03 -17.67 1.12
C PRO A 97 4.13 -19.18 1.33
N ALA A 98 3.59 -19.94 0.38
CA ALA A 98 3.79 -21.39 0.35
C ALA A 98 5.28 -21.68 0.12
N PRO A 99 5.82 -22.84 0.59
CA PRO A 99 7.23 -23.17 0.42
C PRO A 99 7.68 -23.19 -1.06
N PHE A 100 6.76 -23.44 -1.98
CA PHE A 100 7.04 -23.48 -3.42
C PHE A 100 6.66 -22.17 -4.15
N SER A 101 6.23 -21.13 -3.44
CA SER A 101 5.86 -19.86 -4.06
C SER A 101 7.13 -19.19 -4.64
N PRO A 102 7.05 -18.60 -5.85
CA PRO A 102 8.17 -17.80 -6.37
C PRO A 102 8.44 -16.56 -5.52
N ILE A 103 7.41 -16.07 -4.80
CA ILE A 103 7.55 -14.99 -3.81
C ILE A 103 7.54 -15.64 -2.43
N ARG A 104 8.66 -15.58 -1.73
CA ARG A 104 8.77 -16.20 -0.41
C ARG A 104 9.97 -15.67 0.40
#